data_c100cbd83c681543201c9c1b151df40c
#
_entry.id   c100cbd83c681543201c9c1b151df40c
#
_cell.length_a   1.000
_cell.length_b   1.000
_cell.length_c   1.000
_cell.angle_alpha   90.00
_cell.angle_beta   90.00
_cell.angle_gamma   90.00
#
_symmetry.space_group_name_H-M   'P 1'
#
loop_
_entity.id
_entity.type
_entity.pdbx_description
1 polymer ?
#
loop_
_entity_poly.entity_id
_entity_poly.type
_entity_poly.pdbx_seq_one_letter_code
_entity_poly.pdbx_strand_id
1 'polypeptide(L)'
;MADKLLDLHQRRDEAIHAGSPRSVERQHEKGKLLARERIDVLLDPGSFQELDMLARHRAQSSGLEERPYTDGVITGWGTIDGRKVFVFSQDFTVFGGALGEVFAEKIHKMMDLALKVGAPVIGLNDGAGARIQEGVVS
;
A
#
# COMPACT_ATOMS: atom_id res chain seq x y z
N MET A 1 3.86 28.70 2.86
CA MET A 1 4.65 27.54 3.32
C MET A 1 3.87 26.70 4.33
N ALA A 2 3.36 27.28 5.42
CA ALA A 2 2.56 26.55 6.42
C ALA A 2 1.36 25.81 5.85
N ASP A 3 0.59 26.44 4.95
CA ASP A 3 -0.59 25.82 4.32
C ASP A 3 -0.23 24.57 3.48
N LYS A 4 0.91 24.59 2.80
CA LYS A 4 1.38 23.43 2.02
C LYS A 4 1.80 22.27 2.91
N LEU A 5 2.37 22.56 4.08
CA LEU A 5 2.70 21.53 5.06
C LEU A 5 1.45 20.92 5.68
N LEU A 6 0.44 21.75 5.98
CA LEU A 6 -0.85 21.26 6.48
C LEU A 6 -1.55 20.37 5.44
N ASP A 7 -1.57 20.76 4.17
CA ASP A 7 -2.10 19.96 3.07
C ASP A 7 -1.36 18.62 2.94
N LEU A 8 -0.04 18.63 3.03
CA LEU A 8 0.75 17.40 3.00
C LEU A 8 0.41 16.47 4.18
N HIS A 9 0.32 17.02 5.39
CA HIS A 9 -0.05 16.23 6.57
C HIS A 9 -1.45 15.62 6.44
N GLN A 10 -2.41 16.38 5.93
CA GLN A 10 -3.77 15.89 5.68
C GLN A 10 -3.75 14.73 4.68
N ARG A 11 -3.05 14.88 3.55
CA ARG A 11 -2.95 13.80 2.52
C ARG A 11 -2.29 12.54 3.08
N ARG A 12 -1.28 12.70 3.91
CA ARG A 12 -0.62 11.56 4.58
C ARG A 12 -1.57 10.85 5.55
N ASP A 13 -2.34 11.60 6.31
CA ASP A 13 -3.36 11.04 7.20
C ASP A 13 -4.45 10.29 6.42
N GLU A 14 -4.95 10.86 5.33
CA GLU A 14 -5.88 10.20 4.41
C GLU A 14 -5.28 8.91 3.83
N ALA A 15 -4.00 8.90 3.49
CA ALA A 15 -3.32 7.71 2.97
C ALA A 15 -3.17 6.61 4.02
N ILE A 16 -2.89 6.96 5.26
CA ILE A 16 -2.82 6.02 6.38
C ILE A 16 -4.19 5.36 6.63
N HIS A 17 -5.28 6.11 6.41
CA HIS A 17 -6.66 5.67 6.60
C HIS A 17 -7.40 5.48 5.27
N ALA A 18 -6.72 4.97 4.25
CA ALA A 18 -7.28 4.86 2.89
C ALA A 18 -8.49 3.92 2.80
N GLY A 19 -8.56 2.90 3.62
CA GLY A 19 -9.72 2.00 3.72
C GLY A 19 -10.88 2.64 4.48
N SER A 20 -12.12 2.33 4.06
CA SER A 20 -13.29 2.81 4.78
C SER A 20 -13.37 2.21 6.19
N PRO A 21 -13.95 2.91 7.20
CA PRO A 21 -14.12 2.36 8.55
C PRO A 21 -14.81 1.00 8.57
N ARG A 22 -15.82 0.81 7.72
CA ARG A 22 -16.54 -0.47 7.59
C ARG A 22 -15.65 -1.59 7.05
N SER A 23 -14.77 -1.29 6.11
CA SER A 23 -13.83 -2.28 5.56
C SER A 23 -12.77 -2.68 6.58
N VAL A 24 -12.29 -1.72 7.37
CA VAL A 24 -11.36 -1.94 8.48
C VAL A 24 -12.00 -2.85 9.54
N GLU A 25 -13.21 -2.52 9.98
CA GLU A 25 -13.96 -3.31 10.95
C GLU A 25 -14.15 -4.74 10.48
N ARG A 26 -14.60 -4.94 9.24
CA ARG A 26 -14.77 -6.29 8.65
C ARG A 26 -13.47 -7.09 8.59
N GLN A 27 -12.35 -6.44 8.36
CA GLN A 27 -11.04 -7.08 8.34
C GLN A 27 -10.70 -7.63 9.74
N HIS A 28 -10.88 -6.81 10.77
CA HIS A 28 -10.64 -7.19 12.16
C HIS A 28 -11.63 -8.25 12.65
N GLU A 29 -12.92 -8.17 12.30
CA GLU A 29 -13.93 -9.18 12.63
C GLU A 29 -13.56 -10.58 12.11
N LYS A 30 -12.86 -10.66 10.98
CA LYS A 30 -12.32 -11.90 10.43
C LYS A 30 -11.05 -12.39 11.11
N GLY A 31 -10.57 -11.70 12.15
CA GLY A 31 -9.31 -12.00 12.83
C GLY A 31 -8.07 -11.64 12.01
N LYS A 32 -8.21 -10.79 10.99
CA LYS A 32 -7.10 -10.37 10.14
C LYS A 32 -6.57 -9.00 10.54
N LEU A 33 -5.25 -8.84 10.49
CA LEU A 33 -4.60 -7.55 10.62
C LEU A 33 -4.76 -6.73 9.33
N LEU A 34 -4.72 -5.41 9.46
CA LEU A 34 -4.59 -4.48 8.33
C LEU A 34 -3.19 -4.60 7.70
N ALA A 35 -3.07 -4.14 6.45
CA ALA A 35 -1.78 -4.15 5.75
C ALA A 35 -0.67 -3.44 6.53
N ARG A 36 -0.95 -2.28 7.13
CA ARG A 36 0.01 -1.52 7.94
C ARG A 36 0.34 -2.22 9.26
N GLU A 37 -0.65 -2.80 9.92
CA GLU A 37 -0.45 -3.56 11.16
C GLU A 37 0.47 -4.76 10.93
N ARG A 38 0.35 -5.44 9.79
CA ARG A 38 1.24 -6.55 9.41
C ARG A 38 2.69 -6.10 9.23
N ILE A 39 2.90 -4.93 8.61
CA ILE A 39 4.23 -4.33 8.46
C ILE A 39 4.82 -4.00 9.84
N ASP A 40 4.02 -3.41 10.72
CA ASP A 40 4.47 -3.06 12.08
C ASP A 40 4.87 -4.29 12.92
N VAL A 41 4.17 -5.41 12.73
CA VAL A 41 4.52 -6.69 13.39
C VAL A 41 5.80 -7.30 12.79
N LEU A 42 5.99 -7.15 11.47
CA LEU A 42 7.11 -7.78 10.75
C LEU A 42 8.43 -7.05 10.98
N LEU A 43 8.43 -5.74 10.92
CA LEU A 43 9.64 -4.92 10.91
C LEU A 43 10.05 -4.46 12.33
N ASP A 44 11.31 -4.13 12.48
CA ASP A 44 11.81 -3.50 13.70
C ASP A 44 11.03 -2.21 13.97
N PRO A 45 10.69 -1.92 15.25
CA PRO A 45 9.90 -0.72 15.60
C PRO A 45 10.51 0.57 15.04
N GLY A 46 9.68 1.37 14.35
CA GLY A 46 10.06 2.67 13.81
C GLY A 46 10.98 2.62 12.58
N SER A 47 11.29 1.44 12.04
CA SER A 47 12.20 1.29 10.89
C SER A 47 11.53 1.48 9.53
N PHE A 48 10.20 1.42 9.45
CA PHE A 48 9.50 1.47 8.17
C PHE A 48 9.59 2.84 7.49
N GLN A 49 10.04 2.82 6.23
CA GLN A 49 10.05 3.97 5.32
C GLN A 49 9.14 3.65 4.14
N GLU A 50 7.98 4.30 4.08
CA GLU A 50 7.00 4.08 3.02
C GLU A 50 7.38 4.80 1.73
N LEU A 51 7.18 4.12 0.61
CA LEU A 51 7.37 4.64 -0.74
C LEU A 51 6.02 4.81 -1.44
N ASP A 52 5.86 5.92 -2.16
CA ASP A 52 4.69 6.18 -3.02
C ASP A 52 3.33 6.11 -2.30
N MET A 53 3.31 6.54 -1.05
CA MET A 53 2.11 6.58 -0.20
C MET A 53 0.93 7.33 -0.85
N LEU A 54 1.21 8.37 -1.62
CA LEU A 54 0.20 9.24 -2.25
C LEU A 54 -0.15 8.83 -3.68
N ALA A 55 0.38 7.72 -4.19
CA ALA A 55 0.04 7.21 -5.51
C ALA A 55 -1.43 6.75 -5.57
N ARG A 56 -2.07 7.00 -6.69
CA ARG A 56 -3.47 6.64 -6.97
C ARG A 56 -3.60 6.15 -8.41
N HIS A 57 -4.59 5.30 -8.67
CA HIS A 57 -4.84 4.82 -10.03
C HIS A 57 -5.14 5.97 -11.00
N ARG A 58 -4.92 5.72 -12.29
CA ARG A 58 -5.16 6.65 -13.39
C ARG A 58 -6.35 6.26 -14.26
N ALA A 59 -7.06 5.20 -13.87
CA ALA A 59 -8.19 4.70 -14.64
C ALA A 59 -9.30 5.75 -14.75
N GLN A 60 -9.90 5.83 -15.94
CA GLN A 60 -11.03 6.71 -16.24
C GLN A 60 -12.32 5.91 -16.53
N SER A 61 -12.27 4.61 -16.26
CA SER A 61 -13.41 3.72 -16.48
C SER A 61 -14.52 3.97 -15.46
N SER A 62 -15.74 3.77 -15.88
CA SER A 62 -16.91 3.78 -15.03
C SER A 62 -16.75 2.78 -13.88
N GLY A 63 -17.07 3.21 -12.66
CA GLY A 63 -16.92 2.41 -11.45
C GLY A 63 -15.59 2.60 -10.70
N LEU A 64 -14.70 3.46 -11.20
CA LEU A 64 -13.43 3.84 -10.54
C LEU A 64 -13.32 5.34 -10.34
N GLU A 65 -14.44 5.99 -9.99
CA GLU A 65 -14.47 7.43 -9.69
C GLU A 65 -13.70 7.76 -8.41
N GLU A 66 -13.73 6.86 -7.43
CA GLU A 66 -12.93 6.99 -6.22
C GLU A 66 -11.47 6.68 -6.49
N ARG A 67 -10.60 7.54 -6.00
CA ARG A 67 -9.16 7.41 -6.16
C ARG A 67 -8.47 7.46 -4.80
N PRO A 68 -8.58 6.38 -4.00
CA PRO A 68 -7.93 6.34 -2.69
C PRO A 68 -6.41 6.35 -2.84
N TYR A 69 -5.74 6.98 -1.87
CA TYR A 69 -4.29 6.91 -1.78
C TYR A 69 -3.81 5.46 -1.57
N THR A 70 -2.55 5.22 -1.80
CA THR A 70 -1.87 3.91 -1.74
C THR A 70 -2.23 2.94 -2.86
N ASP A 71 -3.36 3.11 -3.50
CA ASP A 71 -3.91 2.23 -4.54
C ASP A 71 -4.00 0.74 -4.14
N GLY A 72 -4.23 0.47 -2.85
CA GLY A 72 -4.46 -0.88 -2.33
C GLY A 72 -3.19 -1.68 -2.02
N VAL A 73 -2.01 -1.06 -2.04
CA VAL A 73 -0.77 -1.70 -1.61
C VAL A 73 0.16 -0.72 -0.89
N ILE A 74 0.70 -1.16 0.22
CA ILE A 74 1.72 -0.43 0.97
C ILE A 74 3.07 -0.96 0.55
N THR A 75 3.97 -0.09 0.09
CA THR A 75 5.32 -0.46 -0.33
C THR A 75 6.36 0.36 0.43
N GLY A 76 7.50 -0.23 0.69
CA GLY A 76 8.58 0.47 1.37
C GLY A 76 9.71 -0.45 1.79
N TRP A 77 10.52 0.03 2.72
CA TRP A 77 11.63 -0.72 3.28
C TRP A 77 11.75 -0.47 4.78
N GLY A 78 12.39 -1.37 5.44
CA GLY A 78 12.70 -1.28 6.87
C GLY A 78 13.78 -2.28 7.25
N THR A 79 13.84 -2.63 8.52
CA THR A 79 14.79 -3.63 9.00
C THR A 79 14.09 -4.75 9.75
N ILE A 80 14.70 -5.94 9.71
CA ILE A 80 14.37 -7.07 10.59
C ILE A 80 15.67 -7.49 11.27
N ASP A 81 15.71 -7.38 12.59
CA ASP A 81 16.94 -7.61 13.37
C ASP A 81 18.13 -6.81 12.81
N GLY A 82 17.88 -5.55 12.45
CA GLY A 82 18.86 -4.62 11.89
C GLY A 82 19.22 -4.84 10.42
N ARG A 83 18.69 -5.87 9.76
CA ARG A 83 18.95 -6.15 8.34
C ARG A 83 17.90 -5.49 7.45
N LYS A 84 18.34 -4.76 6.43
CA LYS A 84 17.45 -4.09 5.47
C LYS A 84 16.64 -5.09 4.66
N VAL A 85 15.34 -4.87 4.61
CA VAL A 85 14.40 -5.61 3.76
C VAL A 85 13.46 -4.64 3.06
N PHE A 86 13.01 -5.00 1.86
CA PHE A 86 11.91 -4.33 1.19
C PHE A 86 10.64 -5.13 1.39
N VAL A 87 9.51 -4.43 1.52
CA VAL A 87 8.23 -5.08 1.81
C VAL A 87 7.13 -4.45 0.98
N PHE A 88 6.21 -5.28 0.51
CA PHE A 88 4.89 -4.82 0.07
C PHE A 88 3.81 -5.57 0.84
N SER A 89 2.74 -4.87 1.15
CA SER A 89 1.58 -5.43 1.86
C SER A 89 0.31 -5.02 1.14
N GLN A 90 -0.45 -6.00 0.65
CA GLN A 90 -1.71 -5.75 -0.02
C GLN A 90 -2.77 -5.34 1.00
N ASP A 91 -3.50 -4.28 0.70
CA ASP A 91 -4.53 -3.71 1.55
C ASP A 91 -5.93 -4.12 1.07
N PHE A 92 -6.47 -5.16 1.68
CA PHE A 92 -7.80 -5.66 1.33
C PHE A 92 -8.92 -4.63 1.58
N THR A 93 -8.66 -3.61 2.41
CA THR A 93 -9.64 -2.55 2.70
C THR A 93 -9.77 -1.52 1.56
N VAL A 94 -8.84 -1.54 0.60
CA VAL A 94 -8.82 -0.68 -0.58
C VAL A 94 -8.94 -1.54 -1.83
N PHE A 95 -10.07 -1.49 -2.52
CA PHE A 95 -10.39 -2.31 -3.71
C PHE A 95 -10.15 -3.82 -3.51
N GLY A 96 -10.32 -4.33 -2.29
CA GLY A 96 -10.06 -5.74 -1.99
C GLY A 96 -8.59 -6.14 -2.20
N GLY A 97 -7.64 -5.20 -2.16
CA GLY A 97 -6.23 -5.47 -2.46
C GLY A 97 -6.00 -5.95 -3.90
N ALA A 98 -6.94 -5.66 -4.82
CA ALA A 98 -6.87 -6.13 -6.20
C ALA A 98 -5.75 -5.44 -6.99
N LEU A 99 -5.09 -6.23 -7.83
CA LEU A 99 -3.98 -5.79 -8.66
C LEU A 99 -4.45 -4.84 -9.77
N GLY A 100 -3.96 -3.61 -9.76
CA GLY A 100 -4.16 -2.62 -10.80
C GLY A 100 -2.82 -2.11 -11.35
N GLU A 101 -2.88 -1.20 -12.33
CA GLU A 101 -1.68 -0.67 -13.00
C GLU A 101 -0.73 0.04 -12.01
N VAL A 102 -1.21 1.03 -11.28
CA VAL A 102 -0.38 1.79 -10.31
C VAL A 102 0.05 0.91 -9.13
N PHE A 103 -0.82 0.03 -8.68
CA PHE A 103 -0.49 -0.99 -7.70
C PHE A 103 0.74 -1.81 -8.14
N ALA A 104 0.75 -2.30 -9.37
CA ALA A 104 1.87 -3.07 -9.93
C ALA A 104 3.13 -2.20 -10.10
N GLU A 105 3.00 -0.96 -10.56
CA GLU A 105 4.12 -0.02 -10.70
C GLU A 105 4.81 0.26 -9.36
N LYS A 106 4.05 0.39 -8.29
CA LYS A 106 4.60 0.58 -6.94
C LYS A 106 5.46 -0.61 -6.51
N ILE A 107 4.97 -1.83 -6.71
CA ILE A 107 5.70 -3.07 -6.39
C ILE A 107 6.94 -3.19 -7.26
N HIS A 108 6.82 -2.94 -8.55
CA HIS A 108 7.92 -3.01 -9.51
C HIS A 108 9.05 -2.03 -9.15
N LYS A 109 8.71 -0.78 -8.87
CA LYS A 109 9.69 0.23 -8.41
C LYS A 109 10.40 -0.20 -7.13
N MET A 110 9.66 -0.73 -6.16
CA MET A 110 10.21 -1.22 -4.90
C MET A 110 11.16 -2.40 -5.13
N MET A 111 10.81 -3.35 -6.01
CA MET A 111 11.66 -4.47 -6.37
C MET A 111 12.95 -4.02 -7.08
N ASP A 112 12.88 -3.02 -7.96
CA ASP A 112 14.06 -2.45 -8.61
C ASP A 112 15.02 -1.83 -7.59
N LEU A 113 14.50 -1.13 -6.60
CA LEU A 113 15.32 -0.57 -5.51
C LEU A 113 15.96 -1.68 -4.66
N ALA A 114 15.20 -2.73 -4.34
CA ALA A 114 15.70 -3.87 -3.59
C ALA A 114 16.85 -4.57 -4.34
N LEU A 115 16.70 -4.73 -5.65
CA LEU A 115 17.75 -5.31 -6.51
C LEU A 115 19.01 -4.46 -6.51
N LYS A 116 18.88 -3.13 -6.61
CA LYS A 116 20.02 -2.20 -6.60
C LYS A 116 20.83 -2.26 -5.31
N VAL A 117 20.18 -2.42 -4.18
CA VAL A 117 20.86 -2.47 -2.86
C VAL A 117 21.18 -3.89 -2.40
N GLY A 118 20.70 -4.92 -3.12
CA GLY A 118 20.93 -6.32 -2.77
C GLY A 118 20.16 -6.77 -1.53
N ALA A 119 18.97 -6.21 -1.27
CA ALA A 119 18.14 -6.56 -0.13
C ALA A 119 17.01 -7.52 -0.54
N PRO A 120 16.55 -8.41 0.37
CA PRO A 120 15.41 -9.29 0.12
C PRO A 120 14.10 -8.51 0.03
N VAL A 121 13.13 -9.09 -0.68
CA VAL A 121 11.75 -8.60 -0.79
C VAL A 121 10.82 -9.57 -0.08
N ILE A 122 9.95 -9.03 0.77
CA ILE A 122 8.92 -9.80 1.47
C ILE A 122 7.55 -9.29 0.99
N GLY A 123 6.72 -10.20 0.52
CA GLY A 123 5.34 -9.90 0.12
C GLY A 123 4.33 -10.41 1.14
N LEU A 124 3.49 -9.52 1.65
CA LEU A 124 2.36 -9.83 2.52
C LEU A 124 1.09 -9.75 1.68
N ASN A 125 0.69 -10.90 1.14
CA ASN A 125 -0.39 -10.98 0.17
C ASN A 125 -1.76 -11.12 0.86
N ASP A 126 -2.70 -10.28 0.48
CA ASP A 126 -4.11 -10.34 0.86
C ASP A 126 -4.95 -9.60 -0.19
N GLY A 127 -5.22 -10.27 -1.30
CA GLY A 127 -5.86 -9.64 -2.46
C GLY A 127 -6.91 -10.54 -3.13
N ALA A 128 -7.86 -9.90 -3.78
CA ALA A 128 -8.96 -10.54 -4.50
C ALA A 128 -8.61 -10.93 -5.96
N GLY A 129 -7.37 -10.69 -6.40
CA GLY A 129 -6.93 -10.95 -7.76
C GLY A 129 -6.77 -9.68 -8.60
N ALA A 130 -7.05 -9.76 -9.90
CA ALA A 130 -6.94 -8.61 -10.81
C ALA A 130 -8.09 -7.61 -10.59
N ARG A 131 -7.78 -6.32 -10.70
CA ARG A 131 -8.78 -5.24 -10.69
C ARG A 131 -9.43 -5.12 -12.06
N ILE A 132 -10.39 -5.97 -12.33
CA ILE A 132 -11.02 -6.10 -13.65
C ILE A 132 -11.64 -4.81 -14.18
N GLN A 133 -11.99 -3.86 -13.33
CA GLN A 133 -12.49 -2.53 -13.69
C GLN A 133 -11.46 -1.71 -14.49
N GLU A 134 -10.18 -2.00 -14.36
CA GLU A 134 -9.11 -1.38 -15.16
C GLU A 134 -8.91 -2.04 -16.53
N GLY A 135 -9.58 -3.16 -16.79
CA GLY A 135 -9.49 -3.88 -18.05
C GLY A 135 -8.15 -4.59 -18.25
N VAL A 136 -7.60 -4.46 -19.47
CA VAL A 136 -6.40 -5.21 -19.88
C VAL A 136 -5.09 -4.82 -19.18
N VAL A 137 -5.09 -3.71 -18.45
CA VAL A 137 -3.90 -3.25 -17.70
C VAL A 137 -3.85 -3.78 -16.25
N SER A 138 -4.90 -4.48 -15.83
CA SER A 138 -4.98 -5.06 -14.49
C SER A 138 -4.22 -6.39 -14.34
#